data_34aeb387fb8901eb32c9272c9905fdd9
#
_entry.id   34aeb387fb8901eb32c9272c9905fdd9
#
_cell.length_a   1.000
_cell.length_b   1.000
_cell.length_c   1.000
_cell.angle_alpha   90.00
_cell.angle_beta   90.00
_cell.angle_gamma   90.00
#
_symmetry.space_group_name_H-M   'P 1'
#
loop_
_entity.id
_entity.type
_entity.pdbx_description
1 polymer ?
#
loop_
_entity_poly.entity_id
_entity_poly.type
_entity_poly.pdbx_seq_one_letter_code
_entity_poly.pdbx_strand_id
1 'polypeptide(L)'
;MTEIEERLNLYYRPYHAELQRIADSLNARFGVLRQISCHCMSALGAPTHPDAGKPRADFCVSDLKGKTASKEAIALVVDTLRGYGYSVSV
;
A
#
# COMPACT_ATOMS: atom_id res chain seq x y z
N MET A 1 13.48 -0.67 -29.91
CA MET A 1 12.87 -0.70 -28.57
C MET A 1 13.65 -1.65 -27.69
N THR A 2 14.05 -1.22 -26.52
CA THR A 2 14.74 -2.06 -25.55
C THR A 2 13.75 -3.02 -24.86
N GLU A 3 14.26 -4.08 -24.25
CA GLU A 3 13.46 -5.00 -23.45
C GLU A 3 12.73 -4.28 -22.30
N ILE A 4 13.40 -3.30 -21.69
CA ILE A 4 12.82 -2.47 -20.62
C ILE A 4 11.63 -1.66 -21.14
N GLU A 5 11.80 -0.99 -22.28
CA GLU A 5 10.72 -0.21 -22.91
C GLU A 5 9.55 -1.10 -23.31
N GLU A 6 9.82 -2.28 -23.83
CA GLU A 6 8.79 -3.24 -24.19
C GLU A 6 7.98 -3.67 -22.96
N ARG A 7 8.63 -4.02 -21.86
CA ARG A 7 7.96 -4.39 -20.60
C ARG A 7 7.15 -3.22 -20.03
N LEU A 8 7.70 -2.01 -20.07
CA LEU A 8 6.98 -0.82 -19.64
C LEU A 8 5.72 -0.58 -20.48
N ASN A 9 5.81 -0.71 -21.79
CA ASN A 9 4.69 -0.44 -22.70
C ASN A 9 3.62 -1.52 -22.70
N LEU A 10 4.00 -2.80 -22.53
CA LEU A 10 3.07 -3.92 -22.58
C LEU A 10 2.41 -4.23 -21.23
N TYR A 11 3.08 -3.95 -20.12
CA TYR A 11 2.60 -4.38 -18.79
C TYR A 11 2.45 -3.22 -17.81
N TYR A 12 3.51 -2.45 -17.59
CA TYR A 12 3.51 -1.42 -16.56
C TYR A 12 2.53 -0.28 -16.86
N ARG A 13 2.66 0.35 -18.02
CA ARG A 13 1.82 1.50 -18.39
C ARG A 13 0.35 1.16 -18.53
N PRO A 14 -0.03 0.06 -19.21
CA PRO A 14 -1.43 -0.32 -19.31
C PRO A 14 -2.05 -0.63 -17.95
N TYR A 15 -1.32 -1.31 -17.07
CA TYR A 15 -1.79 -1.62 -15.71
C TYR A 15 -2.06 -0.33 -14.91
N HIS A 16 -1.10 0.59 -14.88
CA HIS A 16 -1.24 1.84 -14.13
C HIS A 16 -2.28 2.79 -14.76
N ALA A 17 -2.41 2.80 -16.07
CA ALA A 17 -3.44 3.58 -16.75
C ALA A 17 -4.85 3.07 -16.38
N GLU A 18 -5.06 1.76 -16.33
CA GLU A 18 -6.33 1.18 -15.93
C GLU A 18 -6.63 1.43 -14.45
N LEU A 19 -5.64 1.30 -13.58
CA LEU A 19 -5.79 1.61 -12.17
C LEU A 19 -6.19 3.07 -11.96
N GLN A 20 -5.54 4.00 -12.67
CA GLN A 20 -5.88 5.42 -12.64
C GLN A 20 -7.29 5.69 -13.15
N ARG A 21 -7.69 5.03 -14.24
CA ARG A 21 -9.04 5.15 -14.80
C ARG A 21 -10.11 4.74 -13.78
N ILE A 22 -9.89 3.61 -13.10
CA ILE A 22 -10.81 3.12 -12.06
C ILE A 22 -10.85 4.11 -10.89
N ALA A 23 -9.71 4.58 -10.43
CA ALA A 23 -9.61 5.55 -9.34
C ALA A 23 -10.35 6.85 -9.68
N ASP A 24 -10.16 7.39 -10.87
CA ASP A 24 -10.83 8.62 -11.33
C ASP A 24 -12.34 8.42 -11.43
N SER A 25 -12.78 7.28 -11.94
CA SER A 25 -14.21 6.94 -12.05
C SER A 25 -14.88 6.85 -10.68
N LEU A 26 -14.25 6.20 -9.71
CA LEU A 26 -14.76 6.09 -8.35
C LEU A 26 -14.79 7.44 -7.62
N ASN A 27 -13.73 8.22 -7.80
CA ASN A 27 -13.66 9.56 -7.21
C ASN A 27 -14.74 10.49 -7.79
N ALA A 28 -14.97 10.44 -9.09
CA ALA A 28 -16.04 11.22 -9.74
C ALA A 28 -17.43 10.80 -9.25
N ARG A 29 -17.65 9.51 -9.01
CA ARG A 29 -18.93 8.97 -8.57
C ARG A 29 -19.22 9.22 -7.10
N PHE A 30 -18.23 9.08 -6.22
CA PHE A 30 -18.41 9.12 -4.77
C PHE A 30 -17.78 10.34 -4.09
N GLY A 31 -17.00 11.15 -4.80
CA GLY A 31 -16.30 12.32 -4.26
C GLY A 31 -15.10 12.01 -3.37
N VAL A 32 -14.96 10.79 -2.93
CA VAL A 32 -13.84 10.28 -2.11
C VAL A 32 -13.45 8.91 -2.59
N LEU A 33 -12.15 8.68 -2.69
CA LEU A 33 -11.57 7.38 -2.98
C LEU A 33 -10.64 6.97 -1.84
N ARG A 34 -10.77 5.71 -1.40
CA ARG A 34 -9.81 5.06 -0.53
C ARG A 34 -9.25 3.84 -1.22
N GLN A 35 -7.93 3.71 -1.21
CA GLN A 35 -7.23 2.60 -1.81
C GLN A 35 -6.32 1.95 -0.77
N ILE A 36 -6.37 0.63 -0.70
CA ILE A 36 -5.46 -0.17 0.13
C ILE A 36 -4.65 -1.05 -0.80
N SER A 37 -3.33 -0.90 -0.76
CA SER A 37 -2.40 -1.79 -1.48
C SER A 37 -1.90 -2.84 -0.49
N CYS A 38 -2.24 -4.10 -0.75
CA CYS A 38 -1.90 -5.20 0.14
C CYS A 38 -0.65 -5.92 -0.35
N HIS A 39 0.35 -6.01 0.53
CA HIS A 39 1.59 -6.71 0.26
C HIS A 39 1.89 -7.73 1.34
N CYS A 40 2.66 -8.75 0.99
CA CYS A 40 3.21 -9.70 1.95
C CYS A 40 4.61 -9.22 2.39
N MET A 41 4.97 -9.54 3.62
CA MET A 41 6.31 -9.30 4.13
C MET A 41 6.77 -10.47 4.99
N SER A 42 8.08 -10.60 5.18
CA SER A 42 8.63 -11.59 6.11
C SER A 42 8.38 -11.18 7.56
N ALA A 43 8.28 -12.14 8.46
CA ALA A 43 8.08 -11.91 9.89
C ALA A 43 9.27 -11.22 10.55
N LEU A 44 10.46 -11.37 9.98
CA LEU A 44 11.69 -10.72 10.43
C LEU A 44 12.20 -9.77 9.37
N GLY A 45 12.86 -8.70 9.78
CA GLY A 45 13.53 -7.79 8.87
C GLY A 45 14.56 -8.50 8.01
N ALA A 46 14.57 -8.22 6.70
CA ALA A 46 15.55 -8.78 5.77
C ALA A 46 16.97 -8.23 6.05
N PRO A 47 18.04 -8.98 5.69
CA PRO A 47 19.42 -8.55 5.99
C PRO A 47 19.80 -7.17 5.42
N THR A 48 19.13 -6.75 4.36
CA THR A 48 19.37 -5.46 3.70
C THR A 48 18.53 -4.30 4.26
N HIS A 49 17.64 -4.57 5.22
CA HIS A 49 16.75 -3.57 5.80
C HIS A 49 17.29 -3.05 7.14
N PRO A 50 16.88 -1.81 7.54
CA PRO A 50 17.30 -1.23 8.82
C PRO A 50 16.89 -2.05 10.04
N ASP A 51 15.82 -2.84 9.92
CA ASP A 51 15.28 -3.72 10.96
C ASP A 51 15.76 -5.17 10.84
N ALA A 52 16.91 -5.41 10.19
CA ALA A 52 17.45 -6.75 9.93
C ALA A 52 17.43 -7.63 11.19
N GLY A 53 16.85 -8.82 11.06
CA GLY A 53 16.74 -9.81 12.14
C GLY A 53 15.76 -9.48 13.27
N LYS A 54 15.12 -8.33 13.23
CA LYS A 54 14.14 -7.92 14.25
C LYS A 54 12.74 -8.40 13.87
N PRO A 55 11.93 -8.85 14.85
CA PRO A 55 10.52 -9.18 14.62
C PRO A 55 9.75 -7.96 14.16
N ARG A 56 8.88 -8.16 13.16
CA ARG A 56 7.95 -7.16 12.68
C ARG A 56 6.57 -7.33 13.32
N ALA A 57 5.78 -6.26 13.38
CA ALA A 57 4.37 -6.37 13.72
C ALA A 57 3.62 -7.23 12.69
N ASP A 58 2.45 -7.76 13.06
CA ASP A 58 1.61 -8.55 12.15
C ASP A 58 1.23 -7.75 10.90
N PHE A 59 0.92 -6.46 11.08
CA PHE A 59 0.66 -5.52 10.00
C PHE A 59 1.52 -4.28 10.14
N CYS A 60 2.11 -3.86 9.02
CA CYS A 60 2.79 -2.58 8.91
C CYS A 60 2.00 -1.70 7.94
N VAL A 61 1.45 -0.61 8.44
CA VAL A 61 0.63 0.32 7.67
C VAL A 61 1.48 1.52 7.29
N SER A 62 1.43 1.92 6.03
CA SER A 62 2.18 3.07 5.52
C SER A 62 1.29 4.02 4.76
N ASP A 63 1.48 5.31 4.98
CA ASP A 63 0.79 6.39 4.32
C ASP A 63 1.76 7.45 3.75
N LEU A 64 2.99 7.07 3.51
CA LEU A 64 4.08 7.96 3.11
C LEU A 64 4.22 9.18 4.06
N LYS A 65 4.28 8.91 5.35
CA LYS A 65 4.41 9.94 6.41
C LYS A 65 3.26 10.96 6.39
N GLY A 66 2.04 10.47 6.27
CA GLY A 66 0.82 11.28 6.27
C GLY A 66 0.48 11.94 4.95
N LYS A 67 1.14 11.57 3.86
CA LYS A 67 0.93 12.21 2.55
C LYS A 67 -0.18 11.58 1.70
N THR A 68 -0.43 10.29 1.86
CA THR A 68 -1.32 9.54 0.97
C THR A 68 -2.64 9.12 1.61
N ALA A 69 -2.78 9.27 2.92
CA ALA A 69 -4.02 8.98 3.61
C ALA A 69 -4.24 9.95 4.77
N SER A 70 -5.51 10.17 5.12
CA SER A 70 -5.85 10.99 6.28
C SER A 70 -5.53 10.25 7.59
N LYS A 71 -5.33 11.01 8.66
CA LYS A 71 -5.13 10.44 10.01
C LYS A 71 -6.31 9.58 10.43
N GLU A 72 -7.52 9.98 10.07
CA GLU A 72 -8.76 9.26 10.37
C GLU A 72 -8.81 7.92 9.64
N ALA A 73 -8.40 7.89 8.37
CA ALA A 73 -8.34 6.65 7.59
C ALA A 73 -7.31 5.67 8.17
N ILE A 74 -6.13 6.16 8.53
CA ILE A 74 -5.10 5.34 9.18
C ILE A 74 -5.57 4.83 10.54
N ALA A 75 -6.18 5.68 11.37
CA ALA A 75 -6.72 5.28 12.67
C ALA A 75 -7.78 4.19 12.52
N LEU A 76 -8.67 4.30 11.56
CA LEU A 76 -9.69 3.29 11.28
C LEU A 76 -9.08 1.92 10.96
N VAL A 77 -8.08 1.88 10.10
CA VAL A 77 -7.38 0.63 9.74
C VAL A 77 -6.66 0.05 10.95
N VAL A 78 -5.88 0.86 11.65
CA VAL A 78 -5.10 0.44 12.81
C VAL A 78 -6.00 -0.07 13.93
N ASP A 79 -7.04 0.67 14.28
CA ASP A 79 -7.95 0.29 15.37
C ASP A 79 -8.75 -0.96 15.02
N THR A 80 -9.16 -1.12 13.77
CA THR A 80 -9.85 -2.33 13.32
C THR A 80 -8.96 -3.56 13.44
N LEU A 81 -7.72 -3.49 12.96
CA LEU A 81 -6.79 -4.61 13.04
C LEU A 81 -6.42 -4.95 14.49
N ARG A 82 -6.18 -3.97 15.32
CA ARG A 82 -5.92 -4.16 16.76
C ARG A 82 -7.13 -4.76 17.47
N GLY A 83 -8.34 -4.37 17.08
CA GLY A 83 -9.58 -4.93 17.60
C GLY A 83 -9.73 -6.44 17.35
N TYR A 84 -9.12 -6.95 16.28
CA TYR A 84 -9.04 -8.38 15.99
C TYR A 84 -7.85 -9.08 16.66
N GLY A 85 -7.06 -8.39 17.45
CA GLY A 85 -5.94 -8.96 18.20
C GLY A 85 -4.60 -8.94 17.49
N TYR A 86 -4.49 -8.25 16.36
CA TYR A 86 -3.22 -8.13 15.63
C TYR A 86 -2.36 -6.98 16.15
N SER A 87 -1.05 -7.16 16.09
CA SER A 87 -0.10 -6.08 16.32
C SER A 87 0.05 -5.24 15.03
N VAL A 88 0.07 -3.92 15.20
CA VAL A 88 0.11 -2.99 14.05
C VAL A 88 1.14 -1.90 14.34
N SER A 89 2.01 -1.67 13.37
CA SER A 89 2.91 -0.51 13.32
C SER A 89 2.57 0.40 12.15
N VAL A 90 2.90 1.65 12.30
CA VAL A 90 2.68 2.67 11.26
C VAL A 90 3.98 3.27 10.79
#